data_b92c1e76e6691a21baa0ae78803f4db0
#
_entry.id   b92c1e76e6691a21baa0ae78803f4db0
#
_cell.length_a   1.000
_cell.length_b   1.000
_cell.length_c   1.000
_cell.angle_alpha   90.00
_cell.angle_beta   90.00
_cell.angle_gamma   90.00
#
_symmetry.space_group_name_H-M   'P 1'
#
loop_
_entity.id
_entity.type
_entity.pdbx_description
1 polymer ?
#
loop_
_entity_poly.entity_id
_entity_poly.type
_entity_poly.pdbx_seq_one_letter_code
_entity_poly.pdbx_strand_id
1 'polypeptide(L)'
;MELMLKCGFQNIRENFMDKDKNGVEIAECKQRISKCNAQIADNRITIESLEEKIERLKSVRDAVSAKKEEIGTTISNMAGTIESMNYFTWCGSNRESFDGEVIKVLEDCDAFKQDVDSLQDALNDEITQLENKRYEHEGIIGQLKMVLNDLDNWLTKLLN
;
A
#
# COMPACT_ATOMS: atom_id res chain seq x y z
N MET A 1 2.10 6.91 -76.13
CA MET A 1 2.01 5.64 -75.36
C MET A 1 2.93 5.63 -74.09
N GLU A 2 3.95 6.44 -73.99
CA GLU A 2 4.88 6.51 -72.84
C GLU A 2 4.36 7.21 -71.60
N LEU A 3 3.40 8.12 -71.72
CA LEU A 3 2.86 8.89 -70.58
C LEU A 3 1.88 8.07 -69.68
N MET A 4 1.21 7.07 -70.22
CA MET A 4 0.29 6.21 -69.43
C MET A 4 1.04 5.16 -68.58
N LEU A 5 2.21 4.73 -69.00
CA LEU A 5 3.01 3.77 -68.23
C LEU A 5 3.67 4.40 -67.00
N LYS A 6 4.07 5.69 -67.03
CA LYS A 6 4.66 6.40 -65.90
C LYS A 6 3.66 6.66 -64.75
N CYS A 7 2.37 6.97 -65.09
CA CYS A 7 1.34 7.18 -64.08
C CYS A 7 0.96 5.89 -63.32
N GLY A 8 0.98 4.73 -63.99
CA GLY A 8 0.68 3.45 -63.37
C GLY A 8 1.77 2.98 -62.40
N PHE A 9 3.05 3.21 -62.70
CA PHE A 9 4.18 2.83 -61.82
C PHE A 9 4.30 3.76 -60.60
N GLN A 10 3.95 5.04 -60.69
CA GLN A 10 3.95 5.93 -59.52
C GLN A 10 2.86 5.56 -58.52
N ASN A 11 1.63 5.29 -58.99
CA ASN A 11 0.53 4.85 -58.11
C ASN A 11 0.79 3.51 -57.44
N ILE A 12 1.46 2.58 -58.11
CA ILE A 12 1.85 1.30 -57.51
C ILE A 12 2.95 1.49 -56.44
N ARG A 13 3.90 2.38 -56.68
CA ARG A 13 4.98 2.68 -55.73
C ARG A 13 4.48 3.42 -54.47
N GLU A 14 3.56 4.36 -54.64
CA GLU A 14 2.94 5.07 -53.52
C GLU A 14 2.04 4.14 -52.69
N ASN A 15 1.27 3.25 -53.29
CA ASN A 15 0.48 2.22 -52.60
C ASN A 15 1.38 1.18 -51.85
N PHE A 16 2.56 0.84 -52.40
CA PHE A 16 3.50 -0.06 -51.70
C PHE A 16 4.20 0.63 -50.54
N MET A 17 4.60 1.89 -50.66
CA MET A 17 5.19 2.68 -49.57
C MET A 17 4.18 2.97 -48.45
N ASP A 18 2.91 3.20 -48.74
CA ASP A 18 1.85 3.38 -47.74
C ASP A 18 1.53 2.06 -47.00
N LYS A 19 1.53 0.91 -47.71
CA LYS A 19 1.36 -0.41 -47.05
C LYS A 19 2.51 -0.78 -46.10
N ASP A 20 3.75 -0.50 -46.52
CA ASP A 20 4.92 -0.73 -45.66
C ASP A 20 4.90 0.19 -44.44
N LYS A 21 4.49 1.46 -44.59
CA LYS A 21 4.36 2.42 -43.52
C LYS A 21 3.28 2.00 -42.50
N ASN A 22 2.08 1.64 -43.01
CA ASN A 22 1.03 1.08 -42.15
C ASN A 22 1.45 -0.18 -41.42
N GLY A 23 2.22 -1.07 -42.05
CA GLY A 23 2.75 -2.27 -41.39
C GLY A 23 3.66 -1.96 -40.21
N VAL A 24 4.54 -0.96 -40.36
CA VAL A 24 5.42 -0.50 -39.27
C VAL A 24 4.63 0.13 -38.13
N GLU A 25 3.67 1.03 -38.47
CA GLU A 25 2.84 1.69 -37.44
C GLU A 25 1.96 0.69 -36.66
N ILE A 26 1.43 -0.33 -37.31
CA ILE A 26 0.69 -1.43 -36.65
C ILE A 26 1.61 -2.22 -35.71
N ALA A 27 2.85 -2.53 -36.12
CA ALA A 27 3.81 -3.25 -35.29
C ALA A 27 4.19 -2.42 -34.06
N GLU A 28 4.48 -1.14 -34.22
CA GLU A 28 4.78 -0.22 -33.10
C GLU A 28 3.59 -0.10 -32.14
N CYS A 29 2.37 0.05 -32.65
CA CYS A 29 1.17 0.11 -31.84
C CYS A 29 0.99 -1.16 -30.99
N LYS A 30 1.11 -2.34 -31.61
CA LYS A 30 1.06 -3.63 -30.90
C LYS A 30 2.15 -3.77 -29.84
N GLN A 31 3.37 -3.31 -30.13
CA GLN A 31 4.45 -3.31 -29.14
C GLN A 31 4.15 -2.40 -27.94
N ARG A 32 3.59 -1.22 -28.17
CA ARG A 32 3.16 -0.29 -27.10
C ARG A 32 2.05 -0.87 -26.26
N ILE A 33 1.05 -1.51 -26.86
CA ILE A 33 -0.03 -2.23 -26.17
C ILE A 33 0.56 -3.33 -25.27
N SER A 34 1.48 -4.14 -25.80
CA SER A 34 2.16 -5.19 -25.04
C SER A 34 2.92 -4.62 -23.83
N LYS A 35 3.63 -3.50 -24.03
CA LYS A 35 4.37 -2.83 -22.95
C LYS A 35 3.43 -2.27 -21.87
N CYS A 36 2.32 -1.64 -22.25
CA CYS A 36 1.33 -1.16 -21.28
C CYS A 36 0.71 -2.31 -20.48
N ASN A 37 0.39 -3.42 -21.13
CA ASN A 37 -0.15 -4.60 -20.46
C ASN A 37 0.85 -5.20 -19.45
N ALA A 38 2.14 -5.28 -19.81
CA ALA A 38 3.18 -5.72 -18.89
C ALA A 38 3.30 -4.78 -17.68
N GLN A 39 3.30 -3.46 -17.88
CA GLN A 39 3.34 -2.50 -16.81
C GLN A 39 2.11 -2.58 -15.88
N ILE A 40 0.93 -2.83 -16.43
CA ILE A 40 -0.29 -3.07 -15.63
C ILE A 40 -0.13 -4.33 -14.79
N ALA A 41 0.42 -5.41 -15.33
CA ALA A 41 0.66 -6.65 -14.59
C ALA A 41 1.65 -6.42 -13.44
N ASP A 42 2.76 -5.73 -13.69
CA ASP A 42 3.77 -5.41 -12.67
C ASP A 42 3.19 -4.55 -11.53
N ASN A 43 2.38 -3.54 -11.88
CA ASN A 43 1.73 -2.70 -10.87
C ASN A 43 0.70 -3.49 -10.05
N ARG A 44 -0.01 -4.46 -10.63
CA ARG A 44 -0.92 -5.35 -9.88
C ARG A 44 -0.19 -6.22 -8.87
N ILE A 45 0.94 -6.83 -9.28
CA ILE A 45 1.78 -7.62 -8.37
C ILE A 45 2.26 -6.76 -7.19
N THR A 46 2.64 -5.50 -7.48
CA THR A 46 3.06 -4.57 -6.43
C THR A 46 1.91 -4.25 -5.48
N ILE A 47 0.70 -4.00 -5.99
CA ILE A 47 -0.50 -3.76 -5.17
C ILE A 47 -0.78 -4.95 -4.27
N GLU A 48 -0.80 -6.19 -4.79
CA GLU A 48 -1.01 -7.40 -4.00
C GLU A 48 0.00 -7.51 -2.85
N SER A 49 1.29 -7.27 -3.13
CA SER A 49 2.33 -7.27 -2.09
C SER A 49 2.14 -6.19 -1.04
N LEU A 50 1.65 -4.99 -1.42
CA LEU A 50 1.34 -3.91 -0.49
C LEU A 50 0.13 -4.26 0.38
N GLU A 51 -0.91 -4.83 -0.20
CA GLU A 51 -2.11 -5.27 0.51
C GLU A 51 -1.79 -6.34 1.56
N GLU A 52 -0.97 -7.34 1.22
CA GLU A 52 -0.51 -8.34 2.18
C GLU A 52 0.26 -7.73 3.37
N LYS A 53 1.10 -6.71 3.11
CA LYS A 53 1.82 -6.01 4.17
C LYS A 53 0.89 -5.20 5.06
N ILE A 54 -0.05 -4.47 4.45
CA ILE A 54 -1.06 -3.68 5.15
C ILE A 54 -1.89 -4.57 6.08
N GLU A 55 -2.37 -5.71 5.59
CA GLU A 55 -3.17 -6.65 6.39
C GLU A 55 -2.37 -7.23 7.57
N ARG A 56 -1.09 -7.56 7.37
CA ARG A 56 -0.23 -8.01 8.47
C ARG A 56 -0.03 -6.92 9.52
N LEU A 57 0.23 -5.67 9.10
CA LEU A 57 0.40 -4.56 10.05
C LEU A 57 -0.89 -4.25 10.80
N LYS A 58 -2.06 -4.29 10.14
CA LYS A 58 -3.36 -4.15 10.80
C LYS A 58 -3.59 -5.24 11.84
N SER A 59 -3.26 -6.48 11.52
CA SER A 59 -3.37 -7.60 12.47
C SER A 59 -2.45 -7.41 13.69
N VAL A 60 -1.22 -6.95 13.49
CA VAL A 60 -0.29 -6.63 14.59
C VAL A 60 -0.82 -5.48 15.44
N ARG A 61 -1.27 -4.40 14.82
CA ARG A 61 -1.86 -3.24 15.52
C ARG A 61 -3.04 -3.67 16.41
N ASP A 62 -3.93 -4.49 15.88
CA ASP A 62 -5.12 -4.96 16.60
C ASP A 62 -4.72 -5.88 17.78
N ALA A 63 -3.70 -6.73 17.61
CA ALA A 63 -3.14 -7.55 18.69
C ALA A 63 -2.47 -6.69 19.79
N VAL A 64 -1.73 -5.65 19.40
CA VAL A 64 -1.13 -4.68 20.33
C VAL A 64 -2.22 -3.94 21.10
N SER A 65 -3.30 -3.51 20.45
CA SER A 65 -4.44 -2.85 21.08
C SER A 65 -5.11 -3.75 22.13
N ALA A 66 -5.35 -5.01 21.80
CA ALA A 66 -5.94 -5.97 22.73
C ALA A 66 -5.05 -6.20 23.96
N LYS A 67 -3.73 -6.33 23.75
CA LYS A 67 -2.79 -6.49 24.87
C LYS A 67 -2.66 -5.26 25.75
N LYS A 68 -2.73 -4.07 25.16
CA LYS A 68 -2.77 -2.81 25.90
C LYS A 68 -3.97 -2.74 26.85
N GLU A 69 -5.14 -3.14 26.38
CA GLU A 69 -6.37 -3.19 27.16
C GLU A 69 -6.26 -4.21 28.32
N GLU A 70 -5.74 -5.41 28.05
CA GLU A 70 -5.50 -6.45 29.06
C GLU A 70 -4.55 -5.96 30.16
N ILE A 71 -3.44 -5.32 29.79
CA ILE A 71 -2.48 -4.74 30.71
C ILE A 71 -3.11 -3.62 31.53
N GLY A 72 -3.87 -2.72 30.90
CA GLY A 72 -4.60 -1.66 31.57
C GLY A 72 -5.57 -2.18 32.64
N THR A 73 -6.29 -3.25 32.32
CA THR A 73 -7.19 -3.93 33.25
C THR A 73 -6.40 -4.54 34.42
N THR A 74 -5.26 -5.19 34.13
CA THR A 74 -4.41 -5.80 35.19
C THR A 74 -3.86 -4.76 36.14
N ILE A 75 -3.39 -3.61 35.62
CA ILE A 75 -2.87 -2.50 36.43
C ILE A 75 -4.00 -1.92 37.33
N SER A 76 -5.19 -1.74 36.76
CA SER A 76 -6.35 -1.22 37.53
C SER A 76 -6.76 -2.16 38.66
N ASN A 77 -6.75 -3.47 38.40
CA ASN A 77 -7.04 -4.48 39.43
C ASN A 77 -5.97 -4.52 40.51
N MET A 78 -4.69 -4.37 40.16
CA MET A 78 -3.59 -4.30 41.08
C MET A 78 -3.72 -3.06 41.98
N ALA A 79 -3.96 -1.88 41.38
CA ALA A 79 -4.17 -0.65 42.14
C ALA A 79 -5.34 -0.75 43.12
N GLY A 80 -6.49 -1.27 42.66
CA GLY A 80 -7.65 -1.50 43.56
C GLY A 80 -7.39 -2.48 44.70
N THR A 81 -6.59 -3.52 44.43
CA THR A 81 -6.16 -4.45 45.50
C THR A 81 -5.30 -3.75 46.54
N ILE A 82 -4.35 -2.92 46.11
CA ILE A 82 -3.44 -2.19 47.00
C ILE A 82 -4.23 -1.15 47.82
N GLU A 83 -5.15 -0.43 47.22
CA GLU A 83 -6.03 0.53 47.92
C GLU A 83 -6.90 -0.14 48.99
N SER A 84 -7.31 -1.40 48.76
CA SER A 84 -8.10 -2.17 49.73
C SER A 84 -7.32 -2.65 50.95
N MET A 85 -5.98 -2.57 50.93
CA MET A 85 -5.14 -3.00 52.06
C MET A 85 -5.29 -2.07 53.27
N ASN A 86 -5.69 -2.65 54.38
CA ASN A 86 -6.02 -1.90 55.60
C ASN A 86 -4.77 -1.41 56.32
N TYR A 87 -4.58 -0.10 56.41
CA TYR A 87 -3.47 0.55 57.13
C TYR A 87 -3.46 0.26 58.64
N PHE A 88 -4.61 -0.04 59.25
CA PHE A 88 -4.68 -0.31 60.68
C PHE A 88 -4.13 -1.68 61.06
N THR A 89 -4.11 -2.63 60.10
CA THR A 89 -3.62 -3.98 60.36
C THR A 89 -2.19 -4.20 59.88
N TRP A 90 -1.67 -3.33 59.02
CA TRP A 90 -0.33 -3.40 58.47
C TRP A 90 0.28 -2.01 58.34
N CYS A 91 1.18 -1.65 59.21
CA CYS A 91 1.85 -0.36 59.30
C CYS A 91 3.34 -0.50 59.65
N GLY A 92 4.07 0.63 59.60
CA GLY A 92 5.50 0.70 59.93
C GLY A 92 6.41 0.65 58.70
N SER A 93 7.74 0.54 58.92
CA SER A 93 8.75 0.67 57.90
C SER A 93 8.61 -0.33 56.71
N ASN A 94 8.11 -1.53 56.98
CA ASN A 94 7.86 -2.53 55.94
C ASN A 94 6.70 -2.09 55.02
N ARG A 95 5.69 -1.41 55.54
CA ARG A 95 4.61 -0.86 54.75
C ARG A 95 5.10 0.31 53.90
N GLU A 96 5.89 1.21 54.48
CA GLU A 96 6.47 2.35 53.76
C GLU A 96 7.35 1.90 52.59
N SER A 97 8.17 0.85 52.81
CA SER A 97 8.97 0.25 51.74
C SER A 97 8.12 -0.37 50.67
N PHE A 98 7.05 -1.08 51.00
CA PHE A 98 6.12 -1.67 50.05
C PHE A 98 5.43 -0.59 49.22
N ASP A 99 4.91 0.46 49.85
CA ASP A 99 4.25 1.56 49.16
C ASP A 99 5.22 2.26 48.20
N GLY A 100 6.49 2.43 48.58
CA GLY A 100 7.53 2.97 47.69
C GLY A 100 7.82 2.10 46.47
N GLU A 101 7.85 0.78 46.61
CA GLU A 101 8.03 -0.13 45.50
C GLU A 101 6.79 -0.19 44.57
N VAL A 102 5.58 -0.13 45.16
CA VAL A 102 4.34 -0.06 44.41
C VAL A 102 4.29 1.19 43.50
N ILE A 103 4.68 2.36 44.04
CA ILE A 103 4.73 3.59 43.27
C ILE A 103 5.67 3.42 42.06
N LYS A 104 6.86 2.85 42.23
CA LYS A 104 7.80 2.60 41.12
C LYS A 104 7.21 1.68 40.07
N VAL A 105 6.56 0.58 40.49
CA VAL A 105 5.90 -0.34 39.57
C VAL A 105 4.80 0.37 38.76
N LEU A 106 4.02 1.23 39.39
CA LEU A 106 2.97 2.01 38.68
C LEU A 106 3.58 3.01 37.67
N GLU A 107 4.68 3.69 38.05
CA GLU A 107 5.42 4.59 37.16
C GLU A 107 5.99 3.81 35.95
N ASP A 108 6.59 2.64 36.16
CA ASP A 108 7.09 1.77 35.09
C ASP A 108 5.94 1.28 34.17
N CYS A 109 4.79 0.96 34.73
CA CYS A 109 3.60 0.59 33.98
C CYS A 109 3.07 1.74 33.10
N ASP A 110 3.09 2.96 33.60
CA ASP A 110 2.66 4.13 32.84
C ASP A 110 3.67 4.47 31.73
N ALA A 111 4.97 4.34 31.98
CA ALA A 111 5.99 4.45 30.94
C ALA A 111 5.80 3.39 29.85
N PHE A 112 5.56 2.14 30.22
CA PHE A 112 5.26 1.07 29.27
C PHE A 112 4.02 1.34 28.41
N LYS A 113 2.94 1.89 29.00
CA LYS A 113 1.76 2.29 28.22
C LYS A 113 2.08 3.35 27.18
N GLN A 114 2.92 4.34 27.51
CA GLN A 114 3.35 5.38 26.57
C GLN A 114 4.17 4.79 25.41
N ASP A 115 5.04 3.81 25.71
CA ASP A 115 5.80 3.10 24.67
C ASP A 115 4.86 2.33 23.72
N VAL A 116 3.83 1.68 24.25
CA VAL A 116 2.82 0.98 23.46
C VAL A 116 2.01 1.95 22.61
N ASP A 117 1.66 3.14 23.13
CA ASP A 117 0.99 4.18 22.35
C ASP A 117 1.85 4.65 21.18
N SER A 118 3.13 4.91 21.45
CA SER A 118 4.10 5.30 20.42
C SER A 118 4.26 4.22 19.34
N LEU A 119 4.24 2.94 19.72
CA LEU A 119 4.25 1.82 18.77
C LEU A 119 2.96 1.79 17.91
N GLN A 120 1.79 2.03 18.51
CA GLN A 120 0.53 2.08 17.77
C GLN A 120 0.52 3.22 16.76
N ASP A 121 1.01 4.39 17.14
CA ASP A 121 1.13 5.54 16.24
C ASP A 121 2.07 5.22 15.06
N ALA A 122 3.24 4.63 15.32
CA ALA A 122 4.16 4.21 14.28
C ALA A 122 3.56 3.17 13.32
N LEU A 123 2.77 2.21 13.83
CA LEU A 123 2.05 1.24 13.01
C LEU A 123 0.99 1.90 12.12
N ASN A 124 0.23 2.85 12.64
CA ASN A 124 -0.77 3.61 11.89
C ASN A 124 -0.13 4.45 10.78
N ASP A 125 1.01 5.09 11.08
CA ASP A 125 1.76 5.88 10.11
C ASP A 125 2.27 5.01 8.95
N GLU A 126 2.85 3.84 9.26
CA GLU A 126 3.34 2.90 8.25
C GLU A 126 2.19 2.33 7.40
N ILE A 127 1.05 1.97 8.01
CA ILE A 127 -0.15 1.53 7.29
C ILE A 127 -0.59 2.62 6.32
N THR A 128 -0.68 3.86 6.77
CA THR A 128 -1.09 5.01 5.95
C THR A 128 -0.13 5.22 4.76
N GLN A 129 1.18 5.12 4.99
CA GLN A 129 2.17 5.23 3.92
C GLN A 129 2.04 4.13 2.87
N LEU A 130 1.80 2.89 3.29
CA LEU A 130 1.60 1.77 2.37
C LEU A 130 0.28 1.88 1.60
N GLU A 131 -0.80 2.35 2.24
CA GLU A 131 -2.08 2.63 1.58
C GLU A 131 -1.92 3.73 0.52
N ASN A 132 -1.20 4.80 0.81
CA ASN A 132 -0.91 5.85 -0.16
C ASN A 132 -0.12 5.31 -1.36
N LYS A 133 0.92 4.49 -1.14
CA LYS A 133 1.66 3.83 -2.23
C LYS A 133 0.75 2.93 -3.07
N ARG A 134 -0.16 2.18 -2.45
CA ARG A 134 -1.15 1.37 -3.17
C ARG A 134 -2.01 2.23 -4.09
N TYR A 135 -2.53 3.37 -3.60
CA TYR A 135 -3.33 4.30 -4.42
C TYR A 135 -2.52 4.92 -5.57
N GLU A 136 -1.23 5.19 -5.40
CA GLU A 136 -0.36 5.64 -6.49
C GLU A 136 -0.29 4.59 -7.62
N HIS A 137 -0.08 3.31 -7.30
CA HIS A 137 -0.06 2.23 -8.28
C HIS A 137 -1.41 2.02 -8.96
N GLU A 138 -2.52 2.14 -8.24
CA GLU A 138 -3.88 2.13 -8.81
C GLU A 138 -4.08 3.28 -9.82
N GLY A 139 -3.60 4.47 -9.48
CA GLY A 139 -3.61 5.63 -10.38
C GLY A 139 -2.81 5.41 -11.65
N ILE A 140 -1.62 4.80 -11.56
CA ILE A 140 -0.81 4.42 -12.74
C ILE A 140 -1.56 3.43 -13.62
N ILE A 141 -2.20 2.41 -13.05
CA ILE A 141 -3.02 1.45 -13.81
C ILE A 141 -4.16 2.17 -14.54
N GLY A 142 -4.81 3.13 -13.89
CA GLY A 142 -5.86 3.94 -14.50
C GLY A 142 -5.37 4.70 -15.75
N GLN A 143 -4.21 5.35 -15.65
CA GLN A 143 -3.59 6.06 -16.77
C GLN A 143 -3.19 5.11 -17.91
N LEU A 144 -2.59 3.97 -17.59
CA LEU A 144 -2.21 2.97 -18.60
C LEU A 144 -3.43 2.41 -19.36
N LYS A 145 -4.56 2.21 -18.69
CA LYS A 145 -5.81 1.78 -19.32
C LYS A 145 -6.36 2.83 -20.29
N MET A 146 -6.25 4.13 -19.98
CA MET A 146 -6.62 5.20 -20.93
C MET A 146 -5.73 5.16 -22.17
N VAL A 147 -4.42 5.02 -21.99
CA VAL A 147 -3.47 4.87 -23.11
C VAL A 147 -3.79 3.63 -23.96
N LEU A 148 -4.15 2.51 -23.33
CA LEU A 148 -4.56 1.30 -24.06
C LEU A 148 -5.79 1.55 -24.92
N ASN A 149 -6.82 2.21 -24.39
CA ASN A 149 -8.02 2.54 -25.16
C ASN A 149 -7.70 3.40 -26.39
N ASP A 150 -6.79 4.37 -26.24
CA ASP A 150 -6.35 5.22 -27.37
C ASP A 150 -5.57 4.42 -28.40
N LEU A 151 -4.68 3.52 -27.98
CA LEU A 151 -3.91 2.64 -28.85
C LEU A 151 -4.80 1.65 -29.61
N ASP A 152 -5.79 1.06 -28.94
CA ASP A 152 -6.74 0.12 -29.55
C ASP A 152 -7.61 0.82 -30.59
N ASN A 153 -8.07 2.06 -30.29
CA ASN A 153 -8.79 2.88 -31.23
C ASN A 153 -7.94 3.24 -32.48
N TRP A 154 -6.66 3.57 -32.27
CA TRP A 154 -5.73 3.86 -33.35
C TRP A 154 -5.44 2.61 -34.17
N LEU A 155 -5.18 1.48 -33.56
CA LEU A 155 -4.95 0.19 -34.21
C LEU A 155 -6.16 -0.19 -35.10
N THR A 156 -7.38 0.02 -34.62
CA THR A 156 -8.61 -0.24 -35.35
C THR A 156 -8.68 0.63 -36.61
N LYS A 157 -8.26 1.91 -36.53
CA LYS A 157 -8.23 2.82 -37.71
C LYS A 157 -7.15 2.43 -38.72
N LEU A 158 -6.03 1.87 -38.30
CA LEU A 158 -4.95 1.41 -39.18
C LEU A 158 -5.30 0.10 -39.90
N LEU A 159 -6.21 -0.68 -39.34
CA LEU A 159 -6.62 -1.98 -39.90
C LEU A 159 -7.82 -1.88 -40.85
N ASN A 160 -8.58 -0.76 -40.83
CA ASN A 160 -9.73 -0.50 -41.72
C ASN A 160 -9.35 0.43 -42.85
#